data_4a367dae37e3aa74cbfe952da8e36843
#
_entry.id   4a367dae37e3aa74cbfe952da8e36843
#
_cell.length_a   1.000
_cell.length_b   1.000
_cell.length_c   1.000
_cell.angle_alpha   90.00
_cell.angle_beta   90.00
_cell.angle_gamma   90.00
#
_symmetry.space_group_name_H-M   'P 1'
#
loop_
_entity.id
_entity.type
_entity.pdbx_description
1 polymer ?
#
loop_
_entity_poly.entity_id
_entity_poly.type
_entity_poly.pdbx_seq_one_letter_code
_entity_poly.pdbx_strand_id
1 'polypeptide(L)'
;MLLIPAIDLKDGKCVRLQQGDMQASTTFGDDPAAMARRWLKAGARRLHLVDLNGAFAGKPVNEAAVKAILREVGDEIPVQLGGGIRDLDTIERYLDDGVTSIIIGTAAVKNPGFLKDACSAFGGHIIVGLTPRTARSPPTAGASSPATRWSTWRRSSRTTASTA
;
A
#
# COMPACT_ATOMS: atom_id res chain seq x y z
N MET A 1 11.72 9.89 -15.83
CA MET A 1 11.35 8.74 -14.99
C MET A 1 11.16 9.25 -13.57
N LEU A 2 10.08 8.88 -12.87
CA LEU A 2 9.88 9.21 -11.46
C LEU A 2 10.37 8.04 -10.60
N LEU A 3 11.34 8.29 -9.73
CA LEU A 3 11.77 7.34 -8.70
C LEU A 3 10.97 7.61 -7.42
N ILE A 4 10.37 6.58 -6.87
CA ILE A 4 9.59 6.64 -5.63
C ILE A 4 10.30 5.74 -4.60
N PRO A 5 11.08 6.31 -3.67
CA PRO A 5 11.67 5.53 -2.59
C PRO A 5 10.60 4.88 -1.73
N ALA A 6 10.90 3.67 -1.23
CA ALA A 6 10.00 2.96 -0.34
C ALA A 6 10.61 2.83 1.07
N ILE A 7 9.77 2.95 2.09
CA ILE A 7 10.08 2.64 3.48
C ILE A 7 9.12 1.56 3.95
N ASP A 8 9.66 0.39 4.22
CA ASP A 8 8.94 -0.71 4.84
C ASP A 8 9.00 -0.57 6.36
N LEU A 9 7.83 -0.51 7.00
CA LEU A 9 7.69 -0.33 8.44
C LEU A 9 7.34 -1.66 9.12
N LYS A 10 8.15 -2.05 10.10
CA LYS A 10 7.92 -3.20 10.96
C LYS A 10 8.34 -2.86 12.39
N ASP A 11 7.42 -3.06 13.33
CA ASP A 11 7.63 -2.80 14.76
C ASP A 11 8.20 -1.38 15.03
N GLY A 12 7.69 -0.38 14.29
CA GLY A 12 8.11 1.01 14.39
C GLY A 12 9.43 1.35 13.72
N LYS A 13 10.09 0.40 13.03
CA LYS A 13 11.42 0.56 12.42
C LYS A 13 11.36 0.45 10.90
N CYS A 14 12.41 0.97 10.25
CA CYS A 14 12.62 0.80 8.81
C CYS A 14 13.33 -0.53 8.55
N VAL A 15 12.70 -1.40 7.76
CA VAL A 15 13.23 -2.74 7.48
C VAL A 15 13.22 -3.07 5.99
N ARG A 16 13.85 -4.18 5.64
CA ARG A 16 13.68 -4.86 4.37
C ARG A 16 13.50 -6.36 4.62
N LEU A 17 12.49 -6.93 4.02
CA LEU A 17 12.24 -8.37 4.08
C LEU A 17 13.06 -9.11 3.03
N GLN A 18 13.60 -10.28 3.37
CA GLN A 18 14.14 -11.21 2.38
C GLN A 18 12.99 -12.01 1.78
N GLN A 19 12.77 -11.86 0.47
CA GLN A 19 11.72 -12.56 -0.29
C GLN A 19 10.30 -12.48 0.33
N GLY A 20 10.03 -11.43 1.12
CA GLY A 20 8.74 -11.22 1.78
C GLY A 20 8.56 -11.98 3.09
N ASP A 21 9.62 -12.60 3.63
CA ASP A 21 9.55 -13.30 4.91
C ASP A 21 9.68 -12.30 6.07
N MET A 22 8.64 -12.25 6.92
CA MET A 22 8.60 -11.39 8.10
C MET A 22 9.65 -11.74 9.15
N GLN A 23 10.10 -12.99 9.20
CA GLN A 23 11.12 -13.43 10.15
C GLN A 23 12.53 -13.12 9.64
N ALA A 24 12.70 -13.04 8.32
CA ALA A 24 13.96 -12.71 7.67
C ALA A 24 13.99 -11.22 7.29
N SER A 25 14.01 -10.33 8.29
CA SER A 25 14.05 -8.88 8.09
C SER A 25 15.40 -8.29 8.51
N THR A 26 15.92 -7.35 7.71
CA THR A 26 17.08 -6.53 8.06
C THR A 26 16.60 -5.14 8.43
N THR A 27 17.01 -4.64 9.60
CA THR A 27 16.73 -3.27 10.02
C THR A 27 17.73 -2.31 9.41
N PHE A 28 17.26 -1.27 8.75
CA PHE A 28 18.07 -0.22 8.12
C PHE A 28 18.06 1.09 8.91
N GLY A 29 17.13 1.25 9.83
CA GLY A 29 17.04 2.42 10.68
C GLY A 29 15.96 2.26 11.75
N ASP A 30 16.24 2.80 12.92
CA ASP A 30 15.32 2.78 14.06
C ASP A 30 14.40 4.02 14.07
N ASP A 31 14.71 5.03 13.24
CA ASP A 31 13.94 6.28 13.13
C ASP A 31 13.38 6.44 11.72
N PRO A 32 12.08 6.14 11.51
CA PRO A 32 11.42 6.30 10.23
C PRO A 32 11.34 7.75 9.72
N ALA A 33 11.23 8.73 10.62
CA ALA A 33 11.20 10.15 10.24
C ALA A 33 12.56 10.61 9.70
N ALA A 34 13.66 10.21 10.35
CA ALA A 34 15.00 10.49 9.85
C ALA A 34 15.27 9.82 8.49
N MET A 35 14.73 8.60 8.27
CA MET A 35 14.82 7.93 6.98
C MET A 35 14.05 8.69 5.89
N ALA A 36 12.86 9.16 6.18
CA ALA A 36 12.06 9.96 5.25
C ALA A 36 12.77 11.27 4.88
N ARG A 37 13.32 11.97 5.88
CA ARG A 37 14.14 13.18 5.67
C ARG A 37 15.35 12.93 4.78
N ARG A 38 16.00 11.76 4.94
CA ARG A 38 17.12 11.36 4.10
C ARG A 38 16.70 11.22 2.63
N TRP A 39 15.56 10.61 2.37
CA TRP A 39 15.03 10.48 1.00
C TRP A 39 14.64 11.82 0.41
N LEU A 40 14.00 12.70 1.20
CA LEU A 40 13.68 14.06 0.77
C LEU A 40 14.95 14.82 0.36
N LYS A 41 15.99 14.82 1.21
CA LYS A 41 17.29 15.44 0.90
C LYS A 41 17.98 14.84 -0.32
N ALA A 42 17.74 13.57 -0.61
CA ALA A 42 18.24 12.88 -1.80
C ALA A 42 17.44 13.23 -3.10
N GLY A 43 16.43 14.11 -2.98
CA GLY A 43 15.64 14.59 -4.12
C GLY A 43 14.42 13.74 -4.44
N ALA A 44 13.90 12.95 -3.51
CA ALA A 44 12.64 12.26 -3.67
C ALA A 44 11.51 13.26 -3.89
N ARG A 45 10.60 12.95 -4.84
CA ARG A 45 9.42 13.76 -5.15
C ARG A 45 8.11 13.08 -4.73
N ARG A 46 8.20 11.88 -4.21
CA ARG A 46 7.11 11.09 -3.64
C ARG A 46 7.73 10.02 -2.75
N LEU A 47 7.04 9.64 -1.69
CA LEU A 47 7.47 8.58 -0.78
C LEU A 47 6.41 7.48 -0.73
N HIS A 48 6.87 6.22 -0.73
CA HIS A 48 6.02 5.05 -0.57
C HIS A 48 6.24 4.44 0.80
N LEU A 49 5.18 4.25 1.57
CA LEU A 49 5.21 3.59 2.89
C LEU A 49 4.46 2.28 2.84
N VAL A 50 5.00 1.27 3.50
CA VAL A 50 4.33 -0.02 3.68
C VAL A 50 4.28 -0.37 5.16
N ASP A 51 3.09 -0.45 5.73
CA ASP A 51 2.88 -1.03 7.06
C ASP A 51 2.88 -2.56 6.94
N LEU A 52 4.05 -3.18 7.13
CA LEU A 52 4.21 -4.63 7.03
C LEU A 52 3.42 -5.37 8.11
N ASN A 53 3.47 -4.93 9.36
CA ASN A 53 2.67 -5.51 10.43
C ASN A 53 1.18 -5.39 10.10
N GLY A 54 0.75 -4.23 9.60
CA GLY A 54 -0.63 -3.99 9.19
C GLY A 54 -1.07 -4.90 8.05
N ALA A 55 -0.21 -5.12 7.06
CA ALA A 55 -0.50 -6.01 5.94
C ALA A 55 -0.82 -7.44 6.42
N PHE A 56 -0.11 -7.94 7.44
CA PHE A 56 -0.34 -9.26 8.05
C PHE A 56 -1.54 -9.25 9.01
N ALA A 57 -1.63 -8.25 9.89
CA ALA A 57 -2.72 -8.15 10.88
C ALA A 57 -4.07 -7.79 10.24
N GLY A 58 -4.06 -7.17 9.05
CA GLY A 58 -5.25 -6.69 8.36
C GLY A 58 -5.88 -5.44 8.96
N LYS A 59 -5.12 -4.71 9.74
CA LYS A 59 -5.46 -3.43 10.35
C LYS A 59 -4.17 -2.61 10.54
N PRO A 60 -4.24 -1.26 10.65
CA PRO A 60 -3.08 -0.43 10.93
C PRO A 60 -2.34 -0.84 12.20
N VAL A 61 -1.00 -0.87 12.16
CA VAL A 61 -0.16 -1.18 13.31
C VAL A 61 0.93 -0.13 13.52
N ASN A 62 1.53 0.40 12.44
CA ASN A 62 2.63 1.37 12.52
C ASN A 62 2.17 2.84 12.40
N GLU A 63 0.95 3.18 12.84
CA GLU A 63 0.38 4.53 12.72
C GLU A 63 1.29 5.62 13.31
N ALA A 64 1.92 5.36 14.45
CA ALA A 64 2.81 6.32 15.09
C ALA A 64 4.03 6.66 14.19
N ALA A 65 4.61 5.65 13.54
CA ALA A 65 5.72 5.82 12.61
C ALA A 65 5.27 6.58 11.34
N VAL A 66 4.10 6.26 10.80
CA VAL A 66 3.50 6.97 9.66
C VAL A 66 3.29 8.44 10.00
N LYS A 67 2.70 8.76 11.16
CA LYS A 67 2.51 10.15 11.62
C LYS A 67 3.83 10.90 11.82
N ALA A 68 4.85 10.24 12.33
CA ALA A 68 6.19 10.83 12.47
C ALA A 68 6.80 11.18 11.10
N ILE A 69 6.66 10.31 10.10
CA ILE A 69 7.07 10.57 8.72
C ILE A 69 6.30 11.75 8.11
N LEU A 70 4.98 11.76 8.26
CA LEU A 70 4.14 12.82 7.70
C LEU A 70 4.48 14.21 8.27
N ARG A 71 4.73 14.32 9.57
CA ARG A 71 5.19 15.58 10.19
C ARG A 71 6.52 16.07 9.62
N GLU A 72 7.36 15.14 9.16
CA GLU A 72 8.70 15.47 8.67
C GLU A 72 8.73 15.87 7.20
N VAL A 73 7.90 15.24 6.36
CA VAL A 73 7.99 15.39 4.89
C VAL A 73 6.64 15.62 4.21
N GLY A 74 5.52 15.52 4.92
CA GLY A 74 4.18 15.52 4.33
C GLY A 74 3.82 16.84 3.63
N ASP A 75 4.33 17.96 4.12
CA ASP A 75 4.11 19.28 3.52
C ASP A 75 4.99 19.50 2.28
N GLU A 76 6.06 18.73 2.09
CA GLU A 76 7.02 18.93 1.01
C GLU A 76 6.81 17.97 -0.16
N ILE A 77 6.46 16.70 0.11
CA ILE A 77 6.26 15.69 -0.93
C ILE A 77 5.06 14.80 -0.65
N PRO A 78 4.33 14.37 -1.69
CA PRO A 78 3.24 13.42 -1.55
C PRO A 78 3.70 12.09 -0.94
N VAL A 79 2.94 11.59 0.03
CA VAL A 79 3.17 10.30 0.68
C VAL A 79 2.06 9.34 0.33
N GLN A 80 2.41 8.14 -0.15
CA GLN A 80 1.47 7.06 -0.38
C GLN A 80 1.70 5.90 0.59
N LEU A 81 0.62 5.34 1.11
CA LEU A 81 0.65 4.31 2.15
C LEU A 81 -0.11 3.07 1.74
N GLY A 82 0.49 1.90 1.95
CA GLY A 82 -0.16 0.60 1.86
C GLY A 82 0.08 -0.26 3.08
N GLY A 83 -0.72 -1.31 3.24
CA GLY A 83 -0.60 -2.27 4.34
C GLY A 83 -1.74 -2.18 5.36
N GLY A 84 -2.55 -3.24 5.48
CA GLY A 84 -3.58 -3.37 6.51
C GLY A 84 -4.87 -2.60 6.30
N ILE A 85 -5.03 -1.85 5.23
CA ILE A 85 -6.19 -0.99 4.98
C ILE A 85 -7.32 -1.82 4.40
N ARG A 86 -8.46 -1.93 5.11
CA ARG A 86 -9.58 -2.81 4.76
C ARG A 86 -10.96 -2.21 4.98
N ASP A 87 -11.07 -0.99 5.46
CA ASP A 87 -12.30 -0.26 5.72
C ASP A 87 -12.15 1.22 5.35
N LEU A 88 -13.29 1.91 5.19
CA LEU A 88 -13.34 3.32 4.75
C LEU A 88 -12.87 4.26 5.86
N ASP A 89 -13.18 3.97 7.11
CA ASP A 89 -12.80 4.79 8.26
C ASP A 89 -11.27 4.87 8.40
N THR A 90 -10.59 3.76 8.11
CA THR A 90 -9.12 3.72 8.09
C THR A 90 -8.56 4.58 6.95
N ILE A 91 -9.21 4.58 5.77
CA ILE A 91 -8.81 5.42 4.65
C ILE A 91 -8.96 6.89 5.01
N GLU A 92 -10.15 7.30 5.47
CA GLU A 92 -10.47 8.67 5.86
C GLU A 92 -9.45 9.19 6.88
N ARG A 93 -9.22 8.43 7.95
CA ARG A 93 -8.28 8.79 9.01
C ARG A 93 -6.85 9.00 8.51
N TYR A 94 -6.35 8.18 7.60
CA TYR A 94 -5.02 8.38 7.02
C TYR A 94 -4.95 9.56 6.07
N LEU A 95 -6.02 9.85 5.32
CA LEU A 95 -6.10 11.04 4.47
C LEU A 95 -6.13 12.32 5.33
N ASP A 96 -6.89 12.31 6.43
CA ASP A 96 -6.94 13.41 7.41
C ASP A 96 -5.59 13.63 8.12
N ASP A 97 -4.85 12.55 8.36
CA ASP A 97 -3.49 12.60 8.92
C ASP A 97 -2.45 13.17 7.90
N GLY A 98 -2.83 13.35 6.61
CA GLY A 98 -1.97 13.93 5.56
C GLY A 98 -1.39 12.93 4.56
N VAL A 99 -1.80 11.65 4.57
CA VAL A 99 -1.43 10.72 3.51
C VAL A 99 -2.10 11.15 2.20
N THR A 100 -1.33 11.28 1.13
CA THR A 100 -1.85 11.75 -0.16
C THR A 100 -2.58 10.66 -0.93
N SER A 101 -2.14 9.42 -0.84
CA SER A 101 -2.76 8.30 -1.57
C SER A 101 -2.69 7.01 -0.77
N ILE A 102 -3.76 6.24 -0.84
CA ILE A 102 -3.91 4.94 -0.18
C ILE A 102 -3.78 3.82 -1.20
N ILE A 103 -2.94 2.83 -0.88
CA ILE A 103 -2.73 1.67 -1.76
C ILE A 103 -3.52 0.48 -1.21
N ILE A 104 -4.49 0.02 -1.98
CA ILE A 104 -5.30 -1.15 -1.68
C ILE A 104 -4.80 -2.33 -2.52
N GLY A 105 -4.22 -3.32 -1.85
CA GLY A 105 -3.68 -4.52 -2.49
C GLY A 105 -4.64 -5.70 -2.38
N THR A 106 -4.36 -6.61 -1.45
CA THR A 106 -5.12 -7.86 -1.23
C THR A 106 -6.62 -7.63 -1.03
N ALA A 107 -7.01 -6.53 -0.37
CA ALA A 107 -8.41 -6.19 -0.13
C ALA A 107 -9.16 -5.90 -1.44
N ALA A 108 -8.52 -5.33 -2.45
CA ALA A 108 -9.13 -5.08 -3.76
C ALA A 108 -9.60 -6.37 -4.45
N VAL A 109 -8.86 -7.46 -4.25
CA VAL A 109 -9.19 -8.77 -4.84
C VAL A 109 -10.21 -9.52 -3.98
N LYS A 110 -10.05 -9.48 -2.64
CA LYS A 110 -10.90 -10.22 -1.71
C LYS A 110 -12.27 -9.58 -1.50
N ASN A 111 -12.36 -8.27 -1.59
CA ASN A 111 -13.59 -7.51 -1.41
C ASN A 111 -13.72 -6.40 -2.48
N PRO A 112 -14.19 -6.74 -3.69
CA PRO A 112 -14.39 -5.75 -4.77
C PRO A 112 -15.40 -4.65 -4.42
N GLY A 113 -16.37 -4.94 -3.54
CA GLY A 113 -17.33 -3.96 -3.03
C GLY A 113 -16.64 -2.85 -2.26
N PHE A 114 -15.78 -3.20 -1.32
CA PHE A 114 -14.98 -2.23 -0.60
C PHE A 114 -14.13 -1.35 -1.54
N LEU A 115 -13.50 -1.94 -2.56
CA LEU A 115 -12.72 -1.16 -3.52
C LEU A 115 -13.60 -0.14 -4.27
N LYS A 116 -14.79 -0.55 -4.70
CA LYS A 116 -15.74 0.34 -5.38
C LYS A 116 -16.15 1.50 -4.48
N ASP A 117 -16.49 1.20 -3.22
CA ASP A 117 -16.92 2.20 -2.25
C ASP A 117 -15.77 3.17 -1.92
N ALA A 118 -14.54 2.67 -1.74
CA ALA A 118 -13.35 3.49 -1.53
C ALA A 118 -13.06 4.42 -2.71
N CYS A 119 -13.15 3.91 -3.95
CA CYS A 119 -12.96 4.75 -5.15
C CYS A 119 -14.06 5.80 -5.31
N SER A 120 -15.28 5.51 -4.87
CA SER A 120 -16.40 6.46 -4.93
C SER A 120 -16.29 7.55 -3.86
N ALA A 121 -15.90 7.17 -2.64
CA ALA A 121 -15.79 8.09 -1.51
C ALA A 121 -14.51 8.95 -1.57
N PHE A 122 -13.40 8.36 -2.01
CA PHE A 122 -12.07 9.00 -1.98
C PHE A 122 -11.44 9.10 -3.37
N GLY A 123 -12.20 9.56 -4.35
CA GLY A 123 -11.76 9.70 -5.74
C GLY A 123 -10.44 10.46 -5.87
N GLY A 124 -9.49 9.89 -6.64
CA GLY A 124 -8.15 10.48 -6.82
C GLY A 124 -7.12 10.11 -5.75
N HIS A 125 -7.54 9.56 -4.61
CA HIS A 125 -6.64 9.16 -3.52
C HIS A 125 -6.37 7.64 -3.47
N ILE A 126 -7.08 6.83 -4.25
CA ILE A 126 -6.96 5.37 -4.22
C ILE A 126 -6.05 4.87 -5.33
N ILE A 127 -5.07 4.06 -4.96
CA ILE A 127 -4.18 3.32 -5.86
C ILE A 127 -4.41 1.83 -5.65
N VAL A 128 -4.59 1.08 -6.73
CA VAL A 128 -4.73 -0.38 -6.65
C VAL A 128 -3.39 -1.04 -6.92
N GLY A 129 -2.86 -1.73 -5.91
CA GLY A 129 -1.62 -2.50 -6.00
C GLY A 129 -1.91 -3.99 -6.23
N LEU A 130 -1.63 -4.49 -7.43
CA LEU A 130 -1.81 -5.90 -7.75
C LEU A 130 -0.47 -6.57 -7.98
N THR A 131 -0.08 -7.48 -7.09
CA THR A 131 1.12 -8.31 -7.26
C THR A 131 0.69 -9.71 -7.69
N PRO A 132 1.04 -10.16 -8.91
CA PRO A 132 0.75 -11.54 -9.30
C PRO A 132 1.59 -12.48 -8.43
N ARG A 133 0.95 -13.37 -7.69
CA ARG A 133 1.65 -14.50 -7.08
C ARG A 133 1.97 -15.49 -8.20
N THR A 134 3.21 -15.51 -8.66
CA THR A 134 3.68 -16.64 -9.44
C THR A 134 3.59 -17.87 -8.56
N ALA A 135 2.76 -18.82 -8.97
CA ALA A 135 2.62 -20.10 -8.29
C ALA A 135 3.95 -20.90 -8.42
N ARG A 136 4.88 -20.65 -7.52
CA ARG A 136 6.02 -21.50 -7.22
C ARG A 136 5.81 -22.10 -5.83
N SER A 137 4.71 -22.82 -5.69
CA SER A 137 4.61 -23.86 -4.67
C SER A 137 4.43 -25.18 -5.45
N PRO A 138 5.18 -26.22 -5.13
CA PRO A 138 4.90 -27.52 -5.72
C PRO A 138 3.46 -27.91 -5.39
N PRO A 139 2.76 -28.62 -6.28
CA PRO A 139 1.39 -29.03 -6.02
C PRO A 139 1.37 -29.97 -4.83
N THR A 140 0.91 -29.48 -3.68
CA THR A 140 0.35 -30.37 -2.67
C THR A 140 -0.93 -30.93 -3.30
N ALA A 141 -0.90 -32.23 -3.59
CA ALA A 141 -2.04 -32.94 -4.12
C ALA A 141 -3.26 -32.69 -3.23
N GLY A 142 -4.32 -32.07 -3.80
CA GLY A 142 -5.63 -32.05 -3.19
C GLY A 142 -6.33 -30.71 -2.99
N ALA A 143 -5.91 -29.59 -3.59
CA ALA A 143 -6.69 -28.36 -3.55
C ALA A 143 -6.93 -27.82 -4.96
N SER A 144 -8.13 -28.00 -5.49
CA SER A 144 -8.63 -27.35 -6.68
C SER A 144 -8.84 -25.85 -6.37
N SER A 145 -7.91 -25.03 -6.81
CA SER A 145 -8.05 -23.57 -6.75
C SER A 145 -8.79 -23.12 -8.01
N PRO A 146 -9.89 -22.34 -7.90
CA PRO A 146 -10.54 -21.79 -9.08
C PRO A 146 -9.60 -20.76 -9.70
N ALA A 147 -9.16 -21.01 -10.92
CA ALA A 147 -8.44 -20.05 -11.73
C ALA A 147 -9.37 -18.87 -12.02
N THR A 148 -9.17 -17.77 -11.34
CA THR A 148 -9.89 -16.51 -11.62
C THR A 148 -9.42 -16.01 -12.99
N ARG A 149 -10.26 -16.12 -14.00
CA ARG A 149 -10.00 -15.66 -15.36
C ARG A 149 -9.82 -14.14 -15.38
N TRP A 150 -8.64 -13.69 -15.62
CA TRP A 150 -8.29 -12.28 -15.84
C TRP A 150 -8.98 -11.63 -17.06
N SER A 151 -9.61 -12.44 -17.93
CA SER A 151 -10.28 -11.97 -19.15
C SER A 151 -11.54 -11.14 -18.91
N THR A 152 -12.13 -11.19 -17.72
CA THR A 152 -13.39 -10.50 -17.42
C THR A 152 -13.16 -9.04 -16.95
N TRP A 153 -11.96 -8.70 -16.50
CA TRP A 153 -11.66 -7.38 -15.97
C TRP A 153 -11.42 -6.29 -17.05
N ARG A 154 -11.10 -6.69 -18.29
CA ARG A 154 -10.87 -5.71 -19.37
C ARG A 154 -12.11 -5.03 -19.92
N ARG A 155 -13.32 -5.50 -19.61
CA ARG A 155 -14.55 -5.00 -20.24
C ARG A 155 -15.36 -3.99 -19.42
N SER A 156 -15.10 -3.82 -18.13
CA SER A 156 -15.90 -2.90 -17.30
C SER A 156 -15.31 -1.49 -17.14
N SER A 157 -14.12 -1.23 -17.67
CA SER A 157 -13.47 0.09 -17.57
C SER A 157 -13.59 0.98 -18.82
N ARG A 158 -14.46 0.61 -19.79
CA ARG A 158 -14.78 1.46 -20.94
C ARG A 158 -16.25 1.81 -20.95
N THR A 159 -16.61 2.85 -20.29
CA THR A 159 -17.80 3.72 -20.47
C THR A 159 -17.73 4.72 -19.32
N THR A 160 -17.59 6.00 -19.51
CA THR A 160 -18.22 6.95 -20.40
C THR A 160 -17.33 8.19 -20.53
N ALA A 161 -16.73 8.41 -21.67
CA ALA A 161 -16.51 9.76 -22.12
C ALA A 161 -17.75 10.10 -22.98
N SER A 162 -18.70 10.80 -22.43
CA SER A 162 -19.79 11.41 -23.20
C SER A 162 -19.46 12.87 -23.40
N THR A 163 -19.30 13.21 -24.66
CA THR A 163 -19.29 14.53 -25.28
C THR A 163 -20.59 15.25 -25.00
N ALA A 164 -20.54 16.43 -24.48
CA ALA A 164 -21.38 17.60 -24.82
C ALA A 164 -20.74 18.87 -24.26
#